data_c1be34b591300ba41e92a6413f6f1430
#
_entry.id   c1be34b591300ba41e92a6413f6f1430
#
_cell.length_a   1.000
_cell.length_b   1.000
_cell.length_c   1.000
_cell.angle_alpha   90.00
_cell.angle_beta   90.00
_cell.angle_gamma   90.00
#
_symmetry.space_group_name_H-M   'P 1'
#
loop_
_entity.id
_entity.type
_entity.pdbx_description
1 polymer ?
#
loop_
_entity_poly.entity_id
_entity_poly.type
_entity_poly.pdbx_seq_one_letter_code
_entity_poly.pdbx_strand_id
1 'polypeptide(L)'
;MRTAIERRELLKAVYEEARGCVACPLHETRTNVVFGAGNADADLMFVGEAPGANEDQQGLPFVGQAGKLLEKLLGEIGMERGDVFIANTLKCRPPGNRDPYPHELDACRHYLESQLELIAPTMICTLGNFATKLLRGDPIGISKIHGQPEVRTIGPRTVRLYPLYHPAAALYTPSTLEMLRGDFLRIPEILALGPPDQPEPPAAPPEPAPAEPVLGAEPTVAAPPYDAIPEPPEPPDAEQLGLF
;
A
#
# COMPACT_ATOMS: atom_id res chain seq x y z
N MET A 1 1.34 22.91 -4.49
CA MET A 1 0.90 21.51 -4.71
C MET A 1 1.84 20.84 -5.69
N ARG A 2 2.26 19.60 -5.45
CA ARG A 2 3.09 18.82 -6.38
C ARG A 2 2.29 18.47 -7.64
N THR A 3 2.92 18.51 -8.80
CA THR A 3 2.31 18.06 -10.06
C THR A 3 2.16 16.53 -10.07
N ALA A 4 1.32 15.97 -10.96
CA ALA A 4 1.19 14.52 -11.14
C ALA A 4 2.54 13.87 -11.50
N ILE A 5 3.34 14.51 -12.33
CA ILE A 5 4.68 14.03 -12.72
C ILE A 5 5.60 13.95 -11.49
N GLU A 6 5.68 15.02 -10.68
CA GLU A 6 6.49 15.01 -9.46
C GLU A 6 6.06 13.93 -8.48
N ARG A 7 4.75 13.70 -8.31
CA ARG A 7 4.24 12.64 -7.42
C ARG A 7 4.64 11.24 -7.90
N ARG A 8 4.57 10.98 -9.21
CA ARG A 8 4.99 9.70 -9.80
C ARG A 8 6.49 9.46 -9.64
N GLU A 9 7.32 10.46 -9.89
CA GLU A 9 8.77 10.33 -9.69
C GLU A 9 9.12 10.06 -8.21
N LEU A 10 8.44 10.73 -7.28
CA LEU A 10 8.61 10.45 -5.85
C LEU A 10 8.12 9.05 -5.48
N LEU A 11 7.01 8.57 -6.07
CA LEU A 11 6.51 7.21 -5.83
C LEU A 11 7.49 6.15 -6.34
N LYS A 12 8.17 6.40 -7.47
CA LYS A 12 9.28 5.55 -7.96
C LYS A 12 10.44 5.53 -6.96
N ALA A 13 10.84 6.69 -6.44
CA ALA A 13 11.92 6.75 -5.45
C ALA A 13 11.59 5.93 -4.19
N VAL A 14 10.34 6.01 -3.69
CA VAL A 14 9.86 5.20 -2.57
C VAL A 14 9.85 3.70 -2.92
N TYR A 15 9.52 3.33 -4.16
CA TYR A 15 9.60 1.96 -4.64
C TYR A 15 11.03 1.43 -4.65
N GLU A 16 11.99 2.19 -5.17
CA GLU A 16 13.40 1.80 -5.18
C GLU A 16 13.96 1.63 -3.75
N GLU A 17 13.57 2.51 -2.83
CA GLU A 17 13.89 2.35 -1.40
C GLU A 17 13.30 1.04 -0.85
N ALA A 18 12.03 0.76 -1.13
CA ALA A 18 11.34 -0.43 -0.65
C ALA A 18 11.99 -1.73 -1.16
N ARG A 19 12.49 -1.75 -2.41
CA ARG A 19 13.20 -2.90 -2.99
C ARG A 19 14.41 -3.30 -2.16
N GLY A 20 15.18 -2.33 -1.68
CA GLY A 20 16.37 -2.53 -0.85
C GLY A 20 16.10 -2.64 0.65
N CYS A 21 14.85 -2.56 1.11
CA CYS A 21 14.52 -2.49 2.52
C CYS A 21 14.94 -3.73 3.32
N VAL A 22 15.63 -3.51 4.44
CA VAL A 22 16.07 -4.54 5.41
C VAL A 22 15.62 -4.21 6.84
N ALA A 23 14.60 -3.37 6.99
CA ALA A 23 14.17 -2.82 8.29
C ALA A 23 13.48 -3.82 9.23
N CYS A 24 13.05 -5.00 8.74
CA CYS A 24 12.44 -6.04 9.56
C CYS A 24 12.83 -7.44 9.05
N PRO A 25 12.67 -8.51 9.87
CA PRO A 25 13.11 -9.87 9.50
C PRO A 25 12.47 -10.45 8.24
N LEU A 26 11.37 -9.89 7.74
CA LEU A 26 10.72 -10.38 6.52
C LEU A 26 11.60 -10.24 5.28
N HIS A 27 12.63 -9.40 5.30
CA HIS A 27 13.57 -9.27 4.19
C HIS A 27 14.38 -10.54 3.94
N GLU A 28 14.60 -11.37 4.97
CA GLU A 28 15.37 -12.62 4.86
C GLU A 28 14.63 -13.73 4.11
N THR A 29 13.29 -13.67 4.09
CA THR A 29 12.44 -14.75 3.56
C THR A 29 11.59 -14.38 2.37
N ARG A 30 11.51 -13.09 2.01
CA ARG A 30 10.80 -12.66 0.81
C ARG A 30 11.55 -13.05 -0.46
N THR A 31 10.83 -13.33 -1.53
CA THR A 31 11.38 -13.44 -2.89
C THR A 31 11.42 -12.04 -3.53
N ASN A 32 10.31 -11.32 -3.48
CA ASN A 32 10.19 -9.96 -3.98
C ASN A 32 9.51 -9.04 -2.96
N VAL A 33 9.79 -7.75 -3.07
CA VAL A 33 8.97 -6.72 -2.43
C VAL A 33 7.70 -6.53 -3.26
N VAL A 34 6.54 -6.61 -2.61
CA VAL A 34 5.23 -6.32 -3.22
C VAL A 34 4.82 -4.91 -2.80
N PHE A 35 5.32 -3.93 -3.53
CA PHE A 35 5.13 -2.52 -3.19
C PHE A 35 3.66 -2.09 -3.28
N GLY A 36 3.02 -2.47 -4.35
CA GLY A 36 1.68 -2.07 -4.79
C GLY A 36 1.71 -1.88 -6.29
N ALA A 37 0.54 -1.84 -6.94
CA ALA A 37 0.44 -1.66 -8.38
C ALA A 37 -0.88 -1.00 -8.76
N GLY A 38 -0.92 -0.36 -9.92
CA GLY A 38 -2.08 0.30 -10.49
C GLY A 38 -1.83 1.79 -10.76
N ASN A 39 -2.89 2.56 -10.88
CA ASN A 39 -2.82 3.97 -11.24
C ASN A 39 -2.24 4.82 -10.09
N ALA A 40 -1.13 5.49 -10.33
CA ALA A 40 -0.50 6.41 -9.37
C ALA A 40 -1.31 7.69 -9.09
N ASP A 41 -2.34 7.98 -9.89
CA ASP A 41 -3.29 9.08 -9.69
C ASP A 41 -4.71 8.57 -9.39
N ALA A 42 -4.85 7.36 -8.83
CA ALA A 42 -6.15 6.75 -8.55
C ALA A 42 -6.89 7.47 -7.42
N ASP A 43 -8.17 7.74 -7.64
CA ASP A 43 -9.09 8.19 -6.60
C ASP A 43 -9.49 7.06 -5.63
N LEU A 44 -9.36 5.81 -6.06
CA LEU A 44 -9.70 4.60 -5.30
C LEU A 44 -8.47 3.74 -5.03
N MET A 45 -8.21 3.46 -3.77
CA MET A 45 -7.12 2.59 -3.33
C MET A 45 -7.65 1.39 -2.54
N PHE A 46 -7.16 0.20 -2.85
CA PHE A 46 -7.41 -1.01 -2.06
C PHE A 46 -6.20 -1.33 -1.19
N VAL A 47 -6.44 -1.63 0.08
CA VAL A 47 -5.38 -1.99 1.03
C VAL A 47 -5.70 -3.31 1.70
N GLY A 48 -4.90 -4.33 1.40
CA GLY A 48 -4.92 -5.63 2.07
C GLY A 48 -3.94 -5.70 3.23
N GLU A 49 -3.76 -6.91 3.77
CA GLU A 49 -2.88 -7.19 4.91
C GLU A 49 -1.41 -7.33 4.50
N ALA A 50 -1.10 -8.38 3.77
CA ALA A 50 0.25 -8.78 3.37
C ALA A 50 0.23 -9.57 2.06
N PRO A 51 1.37 -9.66 1.34
CA PRO A 51 1.50 -10.51 0.17
C PRO A 51 1.34 -12.00 0.52
N GLY A 52 0.67 -12.75 -0.35
CA GLY A 52 0.66 -14.21 -0.37
C GLY A 52 1.83 -14.79 -1.19
N ALA A 53 1.81 -16.12 -1.38
CA ALA A 53 2.89 -16.81 -2.09
C ALA A 53 3.02 -16.42 -3.56
N ASN A 54 1.90 -16.25 -4.26
CA ASN A 54 1.90 -15.86 -5.67
C ASN A 54 2.37 -14.42 -5.84
N GLU A 55 1.97 -13.54 -4.93
CA GLU A 55 2.35 -12.14 -4.90
C GLU A 55 3.84 -11.99 -4.63
N ASP A 56 4.39 -12.74 -3.66
CA ASP A 56 5.81 -12.76 -3.34
C ASP A 56 6.67 -13.23 -4.52
N GLN A 57 6.20 -14.23 -5.28
CA GLN A 57 6.90 -14.73 -6.47
C GLN A 57 6.90 -13.73 -7.62
N GLN A 58 5.81 -12.98 -7.82
CA GLN A 58 5.63 -12.08 -8.96
C GLN A 58 5.97 -10.62 -8.66
N GLY A 59 6.10 -10.24 -7.39
CA GLY A 59 6.29 -8.85 -6.97
C GLY A 59 5.05 -7.97 -7.13
N LEU A 60 3.90 -8.55 -7.48
CA LEU A 60 2.65 -7.84 -7.76
C LEU A 60 1.57 -8.15 -6.72
N PRO A 61 0.77 -7.16 -6.25
CA PRO A 61 -0.28 -7.40 -5.29
C PRO A 61 -1.50 -8.07 -5.94
N PHE A 62 -2.18 -8.94 -5.20
CA PHE A 62 -3.45 -9.54 -5.60
C PHE A 62 -3.42 -10.22 -6.99
N VAL A 63 -2.47 -11.13 -7.22
CA VAL A 63 -2.36 -11.94 -8.45
C VAL A 63 -2.87 -13.38 -8.29
N GLY A 64 -3.10 -13.84 -7.06
CA GLY A 64 -3.68 -15.14 -6.74
C GLY A 64 -5.20 -15.19 -6.92
N GLN A 65 -5.86 -16.23 -6.39
CA GLN A 65 -7.32 -16.43 -6.51
C GLN A 65 -8.13 -15.25 -5.91
N ALA A 66 -7.68 -14.71 -4.79
CA ALA A 66 -8.29 -13.53 -4.18
C ALA A 66 -8.21 -12.30 -5.09
N GLY A 67 -7.10 -12.14 -5.82
CA GLY A 67 -6.93 -11.07 -6.80
C GLY A 67 -7.84 -11.22 -8.00
N LYS A 68 -8.00 -12.44 -8.53
CA LYS A 68 -8.95 -12.72 -9.63
C LYS A 68 -10.40 -12.38 -9.24
N LEU A 69 -10.77 -12.66 -7.98
CA LEU A 69 -12.08 -12.26 -7.49
C LEU A 69 -12.20 -10.74 -7.36
N LEU A 70 -11.15 -10.05 -6.89
CA LEU A 70 -11.11 -8.59 -6.83
C LEU A 70 -11.30 -7.98 -8.23
N GLU A 71 -10.59 -8.47 -9.24
CA GLU A 71 -10.71 -8.02 -10.63
C GLU A 71 -12.13 -8.24 -11.18
N LYS A 72 -12.73 -9.40 -10.89
CA LYS A 72 -14.12 -9.67 -11.28
C LYS A 72 -15.09 -8.66 -10.65
N LEU A 73 -14.94 -8.38 -9.36
CA LEU A 73 -15.80 -7.43 -8.64
C LEU A 73 -15.61 -5.99 -9.13
N LEU A 74 -14.38 -5.59 -9.49
CA LEU A 74 -14.12 -4.32 -10.17
C LEU A 74 -14.84 -4.24 -11.50
N GLY A 75 -14.75 -5.28 -12.33
CA GLY A 75 -15.48 -5.35 -13.62
C GLY A 75 -17.00 -5.25 -13.46
N GLU A 76 -17.58 -5.79 -12.38
CA GLU A 76 -19.02 -5.71 -12.09
C GLU A 76 -19.49 -4.26 -11.82
N ILE A 77 -18.56 -3.37 -11.41
CA ILE A 77 -18.83 -1.92 -11.20
C ILE A 77 -18.27 -1.03 -12.32
N GLY A 78 -17.83 -1.64 -13.43
CA GLY A 78 -17.33 -0.91 -14.60
C GLY A 78 -15.93 -0.33 -14.43
N MET A 79 -15.11 -0.89 -13.52
CA MET A 79 -13.73 -0.49 -13.28
C MET A 79 -12.76 -1.62 -13.64
N GLU A 80 -11.55 -1.23 -13.99
CA GLU A 80 -10.43 -2.15 -14.25
C GLU A 80 -9.33 -1.99 -13.20
N ARG A 81 -8.39 -2.93 -13.16
CA ARG A 81 -7.23 -2.88 -12.26
C ARG A 81 -6.38 -1.62 -12.48
N GLY A 82 -6.34 -1.11 -13.74
CA GLY A 82 -5.64 0.11 -14.10
C GLY A 82 -6.29 1.41 -13.63
N ASP A 83 -7.54 1.38 -13.16
CA ASP A 83 -8.25 2.57 -12.65
C ASP A 83 -7.98 2.81 -11.16
N VAL A 84 -7.49 1.79 -10.45
CA VAL A 84 -7.31 1.79 -8.99
C VAL A 84 -5.84 1.58 -8.63
N PHE A 85 -5.48 1.87 -7.38
CA PHE A 85 -4.21 1.45 -6.82
C PHE A 85 -4.43 0.36 -5.77
N ILE A 86 -3.66 -0.73 -5.84
CA ILE A 86 -3.79 -1.87 -4.93
C ILE A 86 -2.47 -2.05 -4.18
N ALA A 87 -2.55 -2.11 -2.84
CA ALA A 87 -1.41 -2.33 -1.97
C ALA A 87 -1.76 -3.20 -0.76
N ASN A 88 -0.76 -3.46 0.07
CA ASN A 88 -0.92 -4.10 1.37
C ASN A 88 -0.28 -3.25 2.47
N THR A 89 -0.63 -3.51 3.72
CA THR A 89 0.02 -2.88 4.89
C THR A 89 1.48 -3.32 5.01
N LEU A 90 1.79 -4.59 4.75
CA LEU A 90 3.16 -5.08 4.58
C LEU A 90 3.55 -5.18 3.11
N LYS A 91 4.83 -4.91 2.82
CA LYS A 91 5.39 -5.04 1.46
C LYS A 91 6.14 -6.37 1.26
N CYS A 92 6.30 -7.16 2.30
CA CYS A 92 6.97 -8.46 2.29
C CYS A 92 6.03 -9.53 2.84
N ARG A 93 6.15 -10.76 2.31
CA ARG A 93 5.34 -11.90 2.73
C ARG A 93 5.81 -12.45 4.08
N PRO A 94 4.94 -12.58 5.10
CA PRO A 94 5.25 -13.32 6.32
C PRO A 94 5.39 -14.83 6.03
N PRO A 95 6.36 -15.53 6.66
CA PRO A 95 6.53 -16.97 6.51
C PRO A 95 5.24 -17.75 6.81
N GLY A 96 4.87 -18.69 5.92
CA GLY A 96 3.63 -19.47 6.06
C GLY A 96 2.33 -18.64 5.97
N ASN A 97 2.37 -17.41 5.50
CA ASN A 97 1.25 -16.45 5.50
C ASN A 97 0.65 -16.24 6.90
N ARG A 98 1.50 -16.23 7.94
CA ARG A 98 1.06 -15.87 9.30
C ARG A 98 0.65 -14.41 9.38
N ASP A 99 -0.10 -14.08 10.42
CA ASP A 99 -0.40 -12.68 10.72
C ASP A 99 0.89 -11.85 10.91
N PRO A 100 0.88 -10.58 10.51
CA PRO A 100 1.98 -9.65 10.76
C PRO A 100 2.26 -9.44 12.24
N TYR A 101 3.53 -9.33 12.62
CA TYR A 101 3.89 -8.88 13.96
C TYR A 101 3.86 -7.35 14.06
N PRO A 102 3.59 -6.77 15.25
CA PRO A 102 3.54 -5.32 15.43
C PRO A 102 4.79 -4.59 14.94
N HIS A 103 5.98 -5.10 15.26
CA HIS A 103 7.25 -4.51 14.83
C HIS A 103 7.46 -4.56 13.30
N GLU A 104 6.91 -5.54 12.60
CA GLU A 104 6.95 -5.63 11.14
C GLU A 104 6.07 -4.55 10.50
N LEU A 105 4.87 -4.33 11.08
CA LEU A 105 3.97 -3.26 10.66
C LEU A 105 4.58 -1.88 10.89
N ASP A 106 5.17 -1.66 12.07
CA ASP A 106 5.79 -0.38 12.41
C ASP A 106 6.96 -0.06 11.47
N ALA A 107 7.81 -1.06 11.17
CA ALA A 107 8.91 -0.92 10.22
C ALA A 107 8.45 -0.64 8.78
N CYS A 108 7.27 -1.14 8.38
CA CYS A 108 6.75 -1.05 7.01
C CYS A 108 5.76 0.11 6.79
N ARG A 109 5.25 0.72 7.88
CA ARG A 109 4.18 1.73 7.87
C ARG A 109 4.48 2.91 6.95
N HIS A 110 5.70 3.43 6.98
CA HIS A 110 6.10 4.63 6.22
C HIS A 110 5.92 4.46 4.70
N TYR A 111 6.04 3.24 4.15
CA TYR A 111 5.78 2.99 2.73
C TYR A 111 4.30 3.18 2.36
N LEU A 112 3.38 2.70 3.20
CA LEU A 112 1.96 2.91 2.97
C LEU A 112 1.59 4.39 3.15
N GLU A 113 2.12 5.07 4.15
CA GLU A 113 1.91 6.51 4.38
C GLU A 113 2.42 7.35 3.22
N SER A 114 3.61 7.05 2.69
CA SER A 114 4.16 7.69 1.48
C SER A 114 3.26 7.46 0.25
N GLN A 115 2.74 6.24 0.08
CA GLN A 115 1.79 5.94 -0.99
C GLN A 115 0.49 6.76 -0.84
N LEU A 116 -0.05 6.86 0.37
CA LEU A 116 -1.24 7.67 0.63
C LEU A 116 -1.01 9.15 0.36
N GLU A 117 0.15 9.69 0.73
CA GLU A 117 0.50 11.08 0.47
C GLU A 117 0.65 11.36 -1.03
N LEU A 118 1.35 10.47 -1.76
CA LEU A 118 1.72 10.68 -3.16
C LEU A 118 0.57 10.37 -4.13
N ILE A 119 -0.18 9.30 -3.91
CA ILE A 119 -1.35 8.94 -4.72
C ILE A 119 -2.52 9.86 -4.38
N ALA A 120 -2.64 10.25 -3.12
CA ALA A 120 -3.69 11.13 -2.59
C ALA A 120 -5.12 10.64 -2.89
N PRO A 121 -5.46 9.37 -2.62
CA PRO A 121 -6.76 8.81 -2.98
C PRO A 121 -7.90 9.53 -2.24
N THR A 122 -9.05 9.61 -2.89
CA THR A 122 -10.32 10.07 -2.29
C THR A 122 -10.89 9.03 -1.34
N MET A 123 -10.74 7.74 -1.70
CA MET A 123 -11.33 6.60 -0.99
C MET A 123 -10.32 5.47 -0.83
N ILE A 124 -10.35 4.85 0.35
CA ILE A 124 -9.60 3.62 0.65
C ILE A 124 -10.57 2.51 1.01
N CYS A 125 -10.57 1.44 0.22
CA CYS A 125 -11.23 0.19 0.55
C CYS A 125 -10.26 -0.73 1.28
N THR A 126 -10.49 -1.00 2.57
CA THR A 126 -9.70 -2.00 3.30
C THR A 126 -10.25 -3.40 3.04
N LEU A 127 -9.35 -4.35 2.76
CA LEU A 127 -9.71 -5.74 2.48
C LEU A 127 -9.40 -6.64 3.67
N GLY A 128 -10.44 -6.98 4.42
CA GLY A 128 -10.36 -7.89 5.55
C GLY A 128 -10.16 -7.22 6.89
N ASN A 129 -10.16 -8.05 7.91
CA ASN A 129 -10.21 -7.62 9.30
C ASN A 129 -8.92 -6.90 9.75
N PHE A 130 -7.76 -7.38 9.26
CA PHE A 130 -6.47 -6.89 9.70
C PHE A 130 -6.19 -5.47 9.19
N ALA A 131 -6.23 -5.27 7.88
CA ALA A 131 -6.05 -3.94 7.28
C ALA A 131 -7.06 -2.93 7.81
N THR A 132 -8.32 -3.36 8.01
CA THR A 132 -9.37 -2.51 8.58
C THR A 132 -9.02 -2.04 9.99
N LYS A 133 -8.67 -2.95 10.90
CA LYS A 133 -8.30 -2.60 12.29
C LYS A 133 -7.08 -1.68 12.34
N LEU A 134 -6.08 -1.97 11.50
CA LEU A 134 -4.85 -1.17 11.45
C LEU A 134 -5.14 0.26 11.00
N LEU A 135 -5.87 0.44 9.89
CA LEU A 135 -6.12 1.77 9.32
C LEU A 135 -7.19 2.55 10.10
N ARG A 136 -8.09 1.86 10.79
CA ARG A 136 -9.04 2.50 11.71
C ARG A 136 -8.41 2.89 13.05
N GLY A 137 -7.39 2.16 13.48
CA GLY A 137 -6.80 2.31 14.80
C GLY A 137 -7.71 1.80 15.94
N ASP A 138 -8.66 0.87 15.65
CA ASP A 138 -9.56 0.29 16.63
C ASP A 138 -9.74 -1.24 16.43
N PRO A 139 -10.16 -1.98 17.48
CA PRO A 139 -10.26 -3.44 17.43
C PRO A 139 -11.56 -3.98 16.84
N ILE A 140 -12.46 -3.13 16.33
CA ILE A 140 -13.79 -3.56 15.86
C ILE A 140 -13.63 -4.53 14.69
N GLY A 141 -14.32 -5.66 14.77
CA GLY A 141 -14.26 -6.71 13.74
C GLY A 141 -15.03 -6.34 12.48
N ILE A 142 -14.51 -6.78 11.33
CA ILE A 142 -15.06 -6.48 10.00
C ILE A 142 -16.54 -6.82 9.85
N SER A 143 -17.01 -7.88 10.49
CA SER A 143 -18.42 -8.31 10.44
C SER A 143 -19.41 -7.29 10.97
N LYS A 144 -18.96 -6.30 11.76
CA LYS A 144 -19.83 -5.23 12.31
C LYS A 144 -19.80 -3.97 11.48
N ILE A 145 -18.79 -3.81 10.62
CA ILE A 145 -18.50 -2.50 9.98
C ILE A 145 -18.28 -2.58 8.47
N HIS A 146 -18.30 -3.79 7.87
CA HIS A 146 -18.21 -3.89 6.41
C HIS A 146 -19.35 -3.11 5.74
N GLY A 147 -19.09 -2.54 4.61
CA GLY A 147 -20.08 -1.77 3.86
C GLY A 147 -20.49 -0.42 4.51
N GLN A 148 -19.81 0.02 5.59
CA GLN A 148 -20.10 1.29 6.26
C GLN A 148 -18.96 2.29 5.99
N PRO A 149 -19.17 3.27 5.08
CA PRO A 149 -18.16 4.27 4.81
C PRO A 149 -18.04 5.25 5.98
N GLU A 150 -16.82 5.66 6.28
CA GLU A 150 -16.51 6.66 7.30
C GLU A 150 -15.41 7.60 6.83
N VAL A 151 -15.35 8.81 7.35
CA VAL A 151 -14.25 9.73 7.11
C VAL A 151 -13.19 9.53 8.18
N ARG A 152 -11.95 9.29 7.76
CA ARG A 152 -10.81 9.05 8.66
C ARG A 152 -9.57 9.77 8.16
N THR A 153 -8.79 10.29 9.12
CA THR A 153 -7.43 10.77 8.84
C THR A 153 -6.45 9.61 9.07
N ILE A 154 -5.70 9.26 8.03
CA ILE A 154 -4.71 8.17 8.02
C ILE A 154 -3.38 8.76 7.58
N GLY A 155 -2.40 8.80 8.47
CA GLY A 155 -1.16 9.53 8.20
C GLY A 155 -1.44 10.99 7.83
N PRO A 156 -0.93 11.48 6.69
CA PRO A 156 -1.09 12.87 6.28
C PRO A 156 -2.43 13.20 5.60
N ARG A 157 -3.32 12.21 5.38
CA ARG A 157 -4.51 12.35 4.54
C ARG A 157 -5.80 12.00 5.24
N THR A 158 -6.83 12.81 4.99
CA THR A 158 -8.23 12.45 5.29
C THR A 158 -8.85 11.81 4.06
N VAL A 159 -9.45 10.64 4.26
CA VAL A 159 -10.01 9.79 3.19
C VAL A 159 -11.40 9.27 3.59
N ARG A 160 -12.16 8.80 2.60
CA ARG A 160 -13.31 7.94 2.85
C ARG A 160 -12.80 6.51 3.03
N LEU A 161 -12.80 6.01 4.26
CA LEU A 161 -12.42 4.64 4.57
C LEU A 161 -13.65 3.74 4.42
N TYR A 162 -13.53 2.69 3.63
CA TYR A 162 -14.62 1.76 3.36
C TYR A 162 -14.20 0.31 3.64
N PRO A 163 -14.58 -0.22 4.81
CA PRO A 163 -14.23 -1.58 5.19
C PRO A 163 -14.98 -2.63 4.37
N LEU A 164 -14.25 -3.61 3.83
CA LEU A 164 -14.77 -4.71 3.02
C LEU A 164 -14.26 -6.05 3.54
N TYR A 165 -15.03 -7.12 3.34
CA TYR A 165 -14.51 -8.46 3.54
C TYR A 165 -13.32 -8.72 2.61
N HIS A 166 -12.36 -9.53 3.08
CA HIS A 166 -11.25 -9.94 2.23
C HIS A 166 -11.76 -10.89 1.12
N PRO A 167 -11.39 -10.69 -0.15
CA PRO A 167 -11.83 -11.58 -1.23
C PRO A 167 -11.52 -13.06 -0.98
N ALA A 168 -10.42 -13.40 -0.31
CA ALA A 168 -10.09 -14.78 0.05
C ALA A 168 -11.17 -15.44 0.93
N ALA A 169 -11.82 -14.71 1.83
CA ALA A 169 -12.90 -15.24 2.66
C ALA A 169 -14.18 -15.51 1.85
N ALA A 170 -14.39 -14.76 0.76
CA ALA A 170 -15.52 -14.91 -0.13
C ALA A 170 -15.37 -16.06 -1.15
N LEU A 171 -14.15 -16.59 -1.35
CA LEU A 171 -13.92 -17.69 -2.29
C LEU A 171 -14.66 -18.98 -1.92
N TYR A 172 -14.84 -19.22 -0.63
CA TYR A 172 -15.39 -20.48 -0.10
C TYR A 172 -16.73 -20.31 0.64
N THR A 173 -17.23 -19.07 0.71
CA THR A 173 -18.46 -18.75 1.46
C THR A 173 -19.39 -17.91 0.61
N PRO A 174 -20.42 -18.52 -0.02
CA PRO A 174 -21.34 -17.82 -0.93
C PRO A 174 -22.01 -16.58 -0.30
N SER A 175 -22.43 -16.67 0.96
CA SER A 175 -23.03 -15.51 1.66
C SER A 175 -22.05 -14.34 1.84
N THR A 176 -20.77 -14.62 2.11
CA THR A 176 -19.74 -13.59 2.18
C THR A 176 -19.48 -12.96 0.81
N LEU A 177 -19.55 -13.76 -0.27
CA LEU A 177 -19.43 -13.26 -1.63
C LEU A 177 -20.58 -12.31 -2.00
N GLU A 178 -21.81 -12.64 -1.62
CA GLU A 178 -22.97 -11.78 -1.87
C GLU A 178 -22.87 -10.47 -1.09
N MET A 179 -22.48 -10.51 0.18
CA MET A 179 -22.22 -9.31 0.98
C MET A 179 -21.12 -8.45 0.35
N LEU A 180 -20.00 -9.06 -0.01
CA LEU A 180 -18.88 -8.36 -0.64
C LEU A 180 -19.28 -7.71 -1.97
N ARG A 181 -20.05 -8.43 -2.80
CA ARG A 181 -20.61 -7.88 -4.05
C ARG A 181 -21.54 -6.69 -3.80
N GLY A 182 -22.44 -6.81 -2.83
CA GLY A 182 -23.32 -5.71 -2.43
C GLY A 182 -22.54 -4.47 -1.98
N ASP A 183 -21.46 -4.67 -1.22
CA ASP A 183 -20.59 -3.59 -0.78
C ASP A 183 -19.84 -2.95 -1.98
N PHE A 184 -19.36 -3.76 -2.94
CA PHE A 184 -18.69 -3.26 -4.14
C PHE A 184 -19.60 -2.38 -5.00
N LEU A 185 -20.87 -2.76 -5.19
CA LEU A 185 -21.85 -1.99 -5.97
C LEU A 185 -22.06 -0.57 -5.44
N ARG A 186 -21.73 -0.30 -4.18
CA ARG A 186 -21.84 1.03 -3.57
C ARG A 186 -20.61 1.91 -3.76
N ILE A 187 -19.46 1.33 -4.18
CA ILE A 187 -18.21 2.06 -4.37
C ILE A 187 -18.37 3.28 -5.28
N PRO A 188 -19.00 3.18 -6.49
CA PRO A 188 -19.15 4.35 -7.35
C PRO A 188 -19.94 5.49 -6.71
N GLU A 189 -21.00 5.19 -5.95
CA GLU A 189 -21.80 6.17 -5.24
C GLU A 189 -20.97 6.90 -4.17
N ILE A 190 -20.21 6.15 -3.35
CA ILE A 190 -19.39 6.70 -2.29
C ILE A 190 -18.24 7.55 -2.87
N LEU A 191 -17.64 7.08 -3.97
CA LEU A 191 -16.58 7.79 -4.67
C LEU A 191 -17.07 9.12 -5.27
N ALA A 192 -18.31 9.15 -5.78
CA ALA A 192 -18.95 10.35 -6.31
C ALA A 192 -19.19 11.46 -5.26
N LEU A 193 -19.11 11.15 -3.96
CA LEU A 193 -19.13 12.16 -2.90
C LEU A 193 -17.87 13.06 -2.88
N GLY A 194 -16.85 12.71 -3.67
CA GLY A 194 -15.60 13.44 -3.74
C GLY A 194 -14.72 13.35 -2.48
N PRO A 195 -13.55 13.99 -2.50
CA PRO A 195 -12.64 13.97 -1.37
C PRO A 195 -13.22 14.67 -0.15
N PRO A 196 -13.01 14.15 1.08
CA PRO A 196 -13.32 14.85 2.30
C PRO A 196 -12.36 16.04 2.54
N ASP A 197 -12.73 16.93 3.46
CA ASP A 197 -11.88 18.04 3.87
C ASP A 197 -10.52 17.53 4.36
N GLN A 198 -9.46 18.16 3.89
CA GLN A 198 -8.09 17.77 4.25
C GLN A 198 -7.62 18.53 5.49
N PRO A 199 -6.76 17.90 6.35
CA PRO A 199 -6.13 18.61 7.44
C PRO A 199 -5.26 19.74 6.89
N GLU A 200 -5.15 20.83 7.62
CA GLU A 200 -4.17 21.87 7.29
C GLU A 200 -2.77 21.25 7.24
N PRO A 201 -1.97 21.55 6.21
CA PRO A 201 -0.61 21.07 6.18
C PRO A 201 0.13 21.56 7.43
N PRO A 202 0.98 20.73 8.05
CA PRO A 202 1.80 21.17 9.17
C PRO A 202 2.60 22.40 8.73
N ALA A 203 2.67 23.42 9.61
CA ALA A 203 3.47 24.60 9.35
C ALA A 203 4.87 24.15 8.89
N ALA A 204 5.33 24.73 7.78
CA ALA A 204 6.67 24.41 7.27
C ALA A 204 7.67 24.57 8.40
N PRO A 205 8.59 23.61 8.60
CA PRO A 205 9.65 23.77 9.59
C PRO A 205 10.39 25.08 9.27
N PRO A 206 10.77 25.86 10.29
CA PRO A 206 11.54 27.07 10.07
C PRO A 206 12.75 26.73 9.19
N GLU A 207 13.00 27.54 8.17
CA GLU A 207 14.18 27.36 7.32
C GLU A 207 15.41 27.16 8.19
N PRO A 208 16.22 26.11 7.94
CA PRO A 208 17.44 25.92 8.70
C PRO A 208 18.29 27.19 8.57
N ALA A 209 18.70 27.74 9.72
CA ALA A 209 19.63 28.87 9.74
C ALA A 209 20.84 28.51 8.86
N PRO A 210 21.39 29.48 8.08
CA PRO A 210 22.52 29.20 7.20
C PRO A 210 23.65 28.53 8.00
N ALA A 211 24.03 27.31 7.54
CA ALA A 211 25.07 26.52 8.19
C ALA A 211 26.39 27.30 8.17
N GLU A 212 26.99 27.50 9.33
CA GLU A 212 28.36 28.00 9.44
C GLU A 212 29.32 27.03 8.73
N PRO A 213 30.35 27.52 8.01
CA PRO A 213 31.27 26.66 7.29
C PRO A 213 32.10 25.81 8.25
N VAL A 214 31.90 24.50 8.21
CA VAL A 214 32.72 23.52 8.95
C VAL A 214 34.05 23.36 8.20
N LEU A 215 35.12 23.88 8.76
CA LEU A 215 36.48 23.66 8.32
C LEU A 215 36.97 22.28 8.81
N GLY A 216 37.28 21.39 7.85
CA GLY A 216 38.22 20.28 8.00
C GLY A 216 37.63 18.93 8.46
N ALA A 217 37.42 17.99 7.54
CA ALA A 217 37.41 16.56 7.81
C ALA A 217 38.38 15.84 6.85
N GLU A 218 39.32 15.09 7.42
CA GLU A 218 40.30 14.25 6.71
C GLU A 218 39.67 13.01 6.07
N PRO A 219 40.24 12.41 5.01
CA PRO A 219 39.65 11.31 4.27
C PRO A 219 39.87 9.96 4.98
N THR A 220 38.80 9.20 5.16
CA THR A 220 38.82 7.83 5.71
C THR A 220 39.06 6.78 4.60
N VAL A 221 39.87 5.78 4.91
CA VAL A 221 40.43 4.72 4.06
C VAL A 221 39.33 3.72 3.62
N ALA A 222 39.42 3.26 2.36
CA ALA A 222 38.53 2.29 1.73
C ALA A 222 38.69 0.86 2.29
N ALA A 223 37.55 0.14 2.42
CA ALA A 223 37.49 -1.29 2.77
C ALA A 223 37.61 -2.18 1.52
N PRO A 224 38.11 -3.45 1.66
CA PRO A 224 38.37 -4.36 0.53
C PRO A 224 37.08 -5.00 -0.03
N PRO A 225 37.12 -5.55 -1.26
CA PRO A 225 35.95 -6.06 -1.98
C PRO A 225 35.45 -7.41 -1.43
N TYR A 226 34.13 -7.54 -1.37
CA TYR A 226 33.39 -8.72 -0.95
C TYR A 226 33.04 -9.57 -2.19
N ASP A 227 33.22 -10.91 -2.11
CA ASP A 227 32.95 -11.85 -3.20
C ASP A 227 31.45 -11.97 -3.51
N ALA A 228 31.14 -12.07 -4.81
CA ALA A 228 29.79 -12.00 -5.35
C ALA A 228 28.92 -13.21 -4.99
N ILE A 229 27.78 -12.93 -4.36
CA ILE A 229 26.63 -13.84 -4.25
C ILE A 229 25.84 -13.75 -5.58
N PRO A 230 25.29 -14.87 -6.13
CA PRO A 230 24.51 -14.83 -7.37
C PRO A 230 23.28 -13.93 -7.19
N GLU A 231 23.07 -13.05 -8.16
CA GLU A 231 21.93 -12.12 -8.18
C GLU A 231 20.59 -12.85 -8.19
N PRO A 232 19.63 -12.43 -7.34
CA PRO A 232 18.25 -12.89 -7.41
C PRO A 232 17.59 -12.43 -8.72
N PRO A 233 16.49 -13.09 -9.18
CA PRO A 233 15.77 -12.67 -10.38
C PRO A 233 15.36 -11.20 -10.27
N GLU A 234 15.47 -10.48 -11.37
CA GLU A 234 15.09 -9.05 -11.41
C GLU A 234 13.64 -8.86 -10.99
N PRO A 235 13.38 -7.99 -9.99
CA PRO A 235 12.02 -7.66 -9.60
C PRO A 235 11.30 -6.89 -10.73
N PRO A 236 9.94 -6.86 -10.71
CA PRO A 236 9.18 -6.13 -11.72
C PRO A 236 9.60 -4.66 -11.76
N ASP A 237 9.70 -4.10 -12.96
CA ASP A 237 10.00 -2.68 -13.12
C ASP A 237 8.80 -1.80 -12.77
N ALA A 238 9.02 -0.50 -12.70
CA ALA A 238 7.98 0.44 -12.31
C ALA A 238 6.86 0.55 -13.37
N GLU A 239 7.12 0.17 -14.64
CA GLU A 239 6.12 0.13 -15.70
C GLU A 239 5.17 -1.06 -15.50
N GLN A 240 5.67 -2.24 -15.09
CA GLN A 240 4.85 -3.41 -14.76
C GLN A 240 3.96 -3.19 -13.54
N LEU A 241 4.33 -2.28 -12.65
CA LEU A 241 3.52 -1.88 -11.50
C LEU A 241 2.41 -0.87 -11.86
N GLY A 242 2.37 -0.35 -13.09
CA GLY A 242 1.40 0.67 -13.52
C GLY A 242 1.61 2.01 -12.83
N LEU A 243 2.85 2.34 -12.45
CA LEU A 243 3.19 3.60 -11.77
C LEU A 243 3.38 4.79 -12.72
N PHE A 244 3.16 4.59 -14.05
CA PHE A 244 3.38 5.59 -15.12
C PHE A 244 2.23 5.62 -16.11
#